data_c7733c6257472794df5d27f1cf1b559c
#
_entry.id   c7733c6257472794df5d27f1cf1b559c
#
_cell.length_a   1.000
_cell.length_b   1.000
_cell.length_c   1.000
_cell.angle_alpha   90.00
_cell.angle_beta   90.00
_cell.angle_gamma   90.00
#
_symmetry.space_group_name_H-M   'P 1'
#
loop_
_entity.id
_entity.type
_entity.pdbx_description
1 polymer ?
#
loop_
_entity_poly.entity_id
_entity_poly.type
_entity_poly.pdbx_seq_one_letter_code
_entity_poly.pdbx_strand_id
1 'polypeptide(L)'
;LMEESDTEKTYVDIVDGVQFDSGLKSPHLITDKDKNNATLEEPLILIVDSEVSTVRKIQAVLEYAIKNKKAILIIGNVSQQVMSALIMNKVKGNIKANVIDPPGFSTVRRDMLDDLAIITGARVINEELGDDLDLIDESFLGIANKAVTDDNNTVITVETQTDEIKERIKSIEDQIKDEKNPYALKKLEQRRAMLSGSVGIIKVGADSKVELKEKKDRVEDAIHAVKAALKQGIVSGAGIALHNAADLLNNKSVGESILYEAIKSPYKTILDNAGIKYEPCPDEGYGIDVVTGKSVNLVKNGIIDPVLVTKTALTNACSVATTIMSANCVISNVREQ
;
A
#
# COMPACT_ATOMS: atom_id res chain seq x y z
N LEU A 1 3.17 -0.03 -8.59
CA LEU A 1 1.76 -0.02 -8.97
C LEU A 1 1.44 -1.16 -9.94
N MET A 2 0.15 -1.45 -10.12
CA MET A 2 -0.33 -2.43 -11.10
C MET A 2 -1.44 -1.81 -11.93
N GLU A 3 -1.34 -1.97 -13.27
CA GLU A 3 -2.30 -1.44 -14.24
C GLU A 3 -2.57 -2.48 -15.34
N GLU A 4 -3.61 -2.24 -16.13
CA GLU A 4 -3.86 -3.04 -17.33
C GLU A 4 -2.93 -2.61 -18.46
N SER A 5 -2.42 -3.59 -19.20
CA SER A 5 -1.65 -3.33 -20.42
C SER A 5 -2.59 -3.14 -21.60
N ASP A 6 -2.23 -2.25 -22.50
CA ASP A 6 -2.92 -2.10 -23.80
C ASP A 6 -2.60 -3.24 -24.78
N THR A 7 -1.71 -4.16 -24.37
CA THR A 7 -1.27 -5.31 -25.17
C THR A 7 -1.46 -6.61 -24.41
N GLU A 8 -1.36 -7.73 -25.12
CA GLU A 8 -1.43 -9.09 -24.54
C GLU A 8 -0.26 -9.40 -23.59
N LYS A 9 0.83 -8.60 -23.66
CA LYS A 9 2.05 -8.83 -22.90
C LYS A 9 2.03 -8.15 -21.54
N THR A 10 2.52 -8.86 -20.54
CA THR A 10 2.83 -8.26 -19.22
C THR A 10 4.27 -7.73 -19.24
N TYR A 11 4.46 -6.48 -18.81
CA TYR A 11 5.76 -5.83 -18.73
C TYR A 11 5.79 -4.84 -17.55
N VAL A 12 6.97 -4.32 -17.25
CA VAL A 12 7.16 -3.32 -16.19
C VAL A 12 7.63 -2.03 -16.81
N ASP A 13 6.88 -0.95 -16.55
CA ASP A 13 7.29 0.40 -16.83
C ASP A 13 7.89 1.05 -15.58
N ILE A 14 8.93 1.85 -15.76
CA ILE A 14 9.51 2.63 -14.69
C ILE A 14 9.23 4.10 -15.02
N VAL A 15 8.45 4.74 -14.16
CA VAL A 15 8.07 6.15 -14.29
C VAL A 15 8.61 6.95 -13.12
N ASP A 16 8.86 8.24 -13.33
CA ASP A 16 9.22 9.14 -12.26
C ASP A 16 8.03 9.32 -11.31
N GLY A 17 8.31 9.33 -10.03
CA GLY A 17 7.26 9.47 -9.03
C GLY A 17 7.77 9.36 -7.61
N VAL A 18 6.89 9.64 -6.68
CA VAL A 18 7.18 9.66 -5.26
C VAL A 18 6.20 8.78 -4.50
N GLN A 19 6.73 8.03 -3.52
CA GLN A 19 5.93 7.32 -2.53
C GLN A 19 6.25 7.86 -1.14
N PHE A 20 5.22 8.09 -0.34
CA PHE A 20 5.36 8.51 1.05
C PHE A 20 4.27 7.91 1.94
N ASP A 21 4.56 7.84 3.25
CA ASP A 21 3.71 7.21 4.26
C ASP A 21 2.59 8.20 4.66
N SER A 22 1.53 8.24 3.86
CA SER A 22 0.30 8.96 4.15
C SER A 22 -0.85 8.24 3.45
N GLY A 23 -1.76 7.69 4.23
CA GLY A 23 -2.87 6.87 3.74
C GLY A 23 -4.21 7.60 3.69
N LEU A 24 -5.24 6.85 3.38
CA LEU A 24 -6.62 7.31 3.30
C LEU A 24 -7.13 7.85 4.65
N LYS A 25 -7.63 9.07 4.66
CA LYS A 25 -8.29 9.67 5.84
C LYS A 25 -9.71 9.15 6.09
N SER A 26 -10.36 8.64 5.07
CA SER A 26 -11.73 8.15 5.19
C SER A 26 -12.02 7.07 4.14
N PRO A 27 -12.70 5.97 4.53
CA PRO A 27 -13.15 4.94 3.58
C PRO A 27 -14.10 5.48 2.49
N HIS A 28 -14.77 6.61 2.75
CA HIS A 28 -15.65 7.26 1.78
C HIS A 28 -14.89 7.92 0.63
N LEU A 29 -13.56 8.09 0.75
CA LEU A 29 -12.70 8.61 -0.31
C LEU A 29 -12.19 7.53 -1.26
N ILE A 30 -12.44 6.26 -0.98
CA ILE A 30 -12.11 5.12 -1.85
C ILE A 30 -12.83 5.26 -3.20
N THR A 31 -12.10 5.07 -4.29
CA THR A 31 -12.63 5.05 -5.66
C THR A 31 -12.74 3.63 -6.20
N ASP A 32 -11.79 2.76 -5.84
CA ASP A 32 -11.77 1.35 -6.18
C ASP A 32 -12.01 0.52 -4.91
N LYS A 33 -13.23 -0.01 -4.78
CA LYS A 33 -13.65 -0.77 -3.60
C LYS A 33 -13.01 -2.16 -3.53
N ASP A 34 -12.66 -2.73 -4.67
CA ASP A 34 -12.05 -4.06 -4.74
C ASP A 34 -10.61 -4.00 -4.23
N LYS A 35 -9.91 -2.91 -4.53
CA LYS A 35 -8.52 -2.66 -4.10
C LYS A 35 -8.39 -1.85 -2.82
N ASN A 36 -9.50 -1.38 -2.26
CA ASN A 36 -9.53 -0.54 -1.07
C ASN A 36 -8.61 0.69 -1.18
N ASN A 37 -8.57 1.35 -2.34
CA ASN A 37 -7.74 2.51 -2.60
C ASN A 37 -8.49 3.67 -3.25
N ALA A 38 -7.89 4.86 -3.21
CA ALA A 38 -8.32 6.03 -3.96
C ALA A 38 -7.35 6.28 -5.12
N THR A 39 -7.81 6.01 -6.33
CA THR A 39 -7.07 6.29 -7.56
C THR A 39 -7.64 7.53 -8.23
N LEU A 40 -6.78 8.50 -8.52
CA LEU A 40 -7.08 9.73 -9.22
C LEU A 40 -6.20 9.81 -10.47
N GLU A 41 -6.83 9.92 -11.62
CA GLU A 41 -6.16 10.11 -12.91
C GLU A 41 -6.02 11.61 -13.18
N GLU A 42 -4.84 12.04 -13.62
CA GLU A 42 -4.47 13.43 -13.90
C GLU A 42 -4.94 14.44 -12.82
N PRO A 43 -4.69 14.15 -11.51
CA PRO A 43 -5.19 15.01 -10.46
C PRO A 43 -4.45 16.35 -10.41
N LEU A 44 -5.19 17.38 -10.03
CA LEU A 44 -4.63 18.61 -9.50
C LEU A 44 -4.15 18.36 -8.07
N ILE A 45 -3.00 18.91 -7.71
CA ILE A 45 -2.39 18.72 -6.39
C ILE A 45 -2.45 20.05 -5.64
N LEU A 46 -3.13 20.06 -4.50
CA LEU A 46 -3.18 21.20 -3.58
C LEU A 46 -2.39 20.84 -2.32
N ILE A 47 -1.38 21.65 -1.99
CA ILE A 47 -0.52 21.44 -0.81
C ILE A 47 -0.75 22.55 0.20
N VAL A 48 -1.23 22.19 1.39
CA VAL A 48 -1.54 23.15 2.46
C VAL A 48 -0.87 22.72 3.76
N ASP A 49 0.04 23.53 4.27
CA ASP A 49 0.70 23.29 5.56
C ASP A 49 -0.12 23.82 6.75
N SER A 50 -1.07 24.71 6.51
CA SER A 50 -2.04 25.20 7.51
C SER A 50 -3.30 24.36 7.54
N GLU A 51 -4.13 24.51 8.60
CA GLU A 51 -5.41 23.82 8.68
C GLU A 51 -6.48 24.50 7.81
N VAL A 52 -7.08 23.74 6.91
CA VAL A 52 -8.24 24.19 6.13
C VAL A 52 -9.51 24.08 7.00
N SER A 53 -9.87 25.16 7.66
CA SER A 53 -10.98 25.21 8.63
C SER A 53 -12.36 25.20 7.97
N THR A 54 -12.51 25.80 6.78
CA THR A 54 -13.78 25.92 6.07
C THR A 54 -13.62 25.66 4.58
N VAL A 55 -14.67 25.13 3.92
CA VAL A 55 -14.68 24.89 2.47
C VAL A 55 -14.49 26.17 1.66
N ARG A 56 -14.94 27.31 2.21
CA ARG A 56 -14.83 28.61 1.54
C ARG A 56 -13.38 28.97 1.22
N LYS A 57 -12.45 28.64 2.11
CA LYS A 57 -11.02 28.90 1.93
C LYS A 57 -10.39 28.21 0.70
N ILE A 58 -10.96 27.09 0.26
CA ILE A 58 -10.48 26.34 -0.91
C ILE A 58 -11.52 26.31 -2.05
N GLN A 59 -12.56 27.14 -1.94
CA GLN A 59 -13.69 27.11 -2.89
C GLN A 59 -13.23 27.39 -4.32
N ALA A 60 -12.37 28.36 -4.54
CA ALA A 60 -11.90 28.76 -5.87
C ALA A 60 -11.21 27.59 -6.60
N VAL A 61 -10.32 26.87 -5.90
CA VAL A 61 -9.60 25.71 -6.48
C VAL A 61 -10.52 24.51 -6.69
N LEU A 62 -11.53 24.29 -5.81
CA LEU A 62 -12.53 23.25 -6.01
C LEU A 62 -13.45 23.55 -7.22
N GLU A 63 -13.88 24.79 -7.37
CA GLU A 63 -14.69 25.22 -8.54
C GLU A 63 -13.89 25.09 -9.84
N TYR A 64 -12.59 25.43 -9.81
CA TYR A 64 -11.70 25.22 -10.95
C TYR A 64 -11.59 23.73 -11.33
N ALA A 65 -11.39 22.84 -10.34
CA ALA A 65 -11.35 21.41 -10.57
C ALA A 65 -12.65 20.87 -11.16
N ILE A 66 -13.80 21.29 -10.62
CA ILE A 66 -15.14 20.89 -11.11
C ILE A 66 -15.37 21.37 -12.54
N LYS A 67 -15.07 22.65 -12.83
CA LYS A 67 -15.26 23.25 -14.15
C LYS A 67 -14.42 22.55 -15.22
N ASN A 68 -13.20 22.15 -14.88
CA ASN A 68 -12.29 21.46 -15.80
C ASN A 68 -12.45 19.92 -15.74
N LYS A 69 -13.39 19.39 -14.95
CA LYS A 69 -13.61 17.94 -14.75
C LYS A 69 -12.33 17.19 -14.30
N LYS A 70 -11.43 17.87 -13.60
CA LYS A 70 -10.20 17.30 -13.07
C LYS A 70 -10.44 16.75 -11.67
N ALA A 71 -9.71 15.67 -11.34
CA ALA A 71 -9.64 15.19 -9.97
C ALA A 71 -8.76 16.12 -9.14
N ILE A 72 -8.91 16.15 -7.82
CA ILE A 72 -8.05 16.91 -6.91
C ILE A 72 -7.57 16.05 -5.74
N LEU A 73 -6.27 16.09 -5.49
CA LEU A 73 -5.65 15.54 -4.29
C LEU A 73 -5.24 16.71 -3.39
N ILE A 74 -5.78 16.72 -2.17
CA ILE A 74 -5.45 17.71 -1.14
C ILE A 74 -4.47 17.08 -0.16
N ILE A 75 -3.27 17.61 -0.09
CA ILE A 75 -2.23 17.23 0.88
C ILE A 75 -2.23 18.27 1.98
N GLY A 76 -2.94 17.99 3.09
CA GLY A 76 -3.12 18.98 4.14
C GLY A 76 -4.05 18.53 5.24
N ASN A 77 -4.02 19.26 6.36
CA ASN A 77 -4.97 19.09 7.43
C ASN A 77 -6.28 19.80 7.07
N VAL A 78 -7.37 19.07 7.06
CA VAL A 78 -8.70 19.63 6.84
C VAL A 78 -9.59 19.38 8.06
N SER A 79 -10.42 20.35 8.40
CA SER A 79 -11.42 20.19 9.48
C SER A 79 -12.45 19.11 9.11
N GLN A 80 -13.10 18.56 10.13
CA GLN A 80 -14.16 17.57 9.94
C GLN A 80 -15.33 18.11 9.08
N GLN A 81 -15.59 19.41 9.16
CA GLN A 81 -16.61 20.07 8.34
C GLN A 81 -16.24 20.05 6.86
N VAL A 82 -14.98 20.37 6.53
CA VAL A 82 -14.45 20.34 5.15
C VAL A 82 -14.45 18.92 4.61
N MET A 83 -13.98 17.96 5.43
CA MET A 83 -13.99 16.55 5.06
C MET A 83 -15.40 16.06 4.72
N SER A 84 -16.38 16.35 5.56
CA SER A 84 -17.77 15.94 5.33
C SER A 84 -18.36 16.56 4.06
N ALA A 85 -18.05 17.81 3.78
CA ALA A 85 -18.50 18.50 2.57
C ALA A 85 -17.87 17.89 1.29
N LEU A 86 -16.57 17.58 1.32
CA LEU A 86 -15.89 16.92 0.20
C LEU A 86 -16.46 15.51 -0.07
N ILE A 87 -16.65 14.71 0.99
CA ILE A 87 -17.26 13.38 0.90
C ILE A 87 -18.67 13.47 0.29
N MET A 88 -19.49 14.39 0.77
CA MET A 88 -20.85 14.57 0.26
C MET A 88 -20.87 14.92 -1.23
N ASN A 89 -20.00 15.82 -1.68
CA ASN A 89 -19.89 16.19 -3.08
C ASN A 89 -19.33 15.06 -3.95
N LYS A 90 -18.39 14.28 -3.42
CA LYS A 90 -17.86 13.08 -4.09
C LYS A 90 -18.97 12.02 -4.27
N VAL A 91 -19.75 11.73 -3.22
CA VAL A 91 -20.85 10.76 -3.27
C VAL A 91 -21.93 11.20 -4.27
N LYS A 92 -22.19 12.52 -4.37
CA LYS A 92 -23.10 13.08 -5.40
C LYS A 92 -22.50 13.08 -6.82
N GLY A 93 -21.23 12.71 -6.98
CA GLY A 93 -20.55 12.69 -8.27
C GLY A 93 -20.14 14.08 -8.79
N ASN A 94 -20.21 15.12 -7.96
CA ASN A 94 -19.88 16.49 -8.35
C ASN A 94 -18.36 16.71 -8.49
N ILE A 95 -17.56 15.99 -7.70
CA ILE A 95 -16.09 16.12 -7.68
C ILE A 95 -15.43 14.76 -7.43
N LYS A 96 -14.26 14.58 -8.04
CA LYS A 96 -13.34 13.49 -7.71
C LYS A 96 -12.25 14.05 -6.81
N ALA A 97 -12.35 13.83 -5.50
CA ALA A 97 -11.41 14.37 -4.54
C ALA A 97 -10.89 13.28 -3.60
N ASN A 98 -9.64 13.43 -3.19
CA ASN A 98 -9.03 12.70 -2.09
C ASN A 98 -8.29 13.67 -1.18
N VAL A 99 -8.19 13.34 0.10
CA VAL A 99 -7.52 14.15 1.13
C VAL A 99 -6.61 13.23 1.91
N ILE A 100 -5.36 13.64 2.05
CA ILE A 100 -4.34 12.94 2.83
C ILE A 100 -3.65 13.88 3.80
N ASP A 101 -3.09 13.31 4.87
CA ASP A 101 -2.26 14.06 5.79
C ASP A 101 -0.92 14.41 5.15
N PRO A 102 -0.36 15.58 5.50
CA PRO A 102 1.00 15.92 5.09
C PRO A 102 2.00 14.89 5.63
N PRO A 103 2.97 14.44 4.81
CA PRO A 103 3.97 13.50 5.28
C PRO A 103 4.93 14.15 6.29
N GLY A 104 5.37 13.35 7.27
CA GLY A 104 6.35 13.80 8.27
C GLY A 104 5.78 14.63 9.41
N PHE A 105 6.66 15.06 10.33
CA PHE A 105 6.31 15.85 11.51
C PHE A 105 7.28 17.01 11.68
N SER A 106 6.81 18.13 12.24
CA SER A 106 7.61 19.32 12.59
C SER A 106 8.39 19.87 11.36
N THR A 107 9.65 20.20 11.51
CA THR A 107 10.51 20.77 10.44
C THR A 107 10.64 19.86 9.23
N VAL A 108 10.68 18.55 9.44
CA VAL A 108 10.75 17.55 8.36
C VAL A 108 9.50 17.59 7.46
N ARG A 109 8.33 17.83 8.04
CA ARG A 109 7.07 17.97 7.31
C ARG A 109 7.16 19.10 6.27
N ARG A 110 7.66 20.25 6.67
CA ARG A 110 7.79 21.40 5.77
C ARG A 110 8.73 21.10 4.61
N ASP A 111 9.91 20.55 4.93
CA ASP A 111 10.86 20.14 3.89
C ASP A 111 10.26 19.13 2.90
N MET A 112 9.46 18.18 3.39
CA MET A 112 8.80 17.18 2.54
C MET A 112 7.68 17.80 1.68
N LEU A 113 6.94 18.78 2.21
CA LEU A 113 5.93 19.52 1.43
C LEU A 113 6.58 20.36 0.33
N ASP A 114 7.71 21.02 0.62
CA ASP A 114 8.49 21.75 -0.38
C ASP A 114 9.01 20.81 -1.46
N ASP A 115 9.51 19.64 -1.10
CA ASP A 115 9.97 18.62 -2.04
C ASP A 115 8.82 18.11 -2.93
N LEU A 116 7.62 17.88 -2.36
CA LEU A 116 6.42 17.51 -3.11
C LEU A 116 5.94 18.62 -4.05
N ALA A 117 6.06 19.88 -3.60
CA ALA A 117 5.72 21.03 -4.43
C ALA A 117 6.62 21.12 -5.67
N ILE A 118 7.92 20.90 -5.51
CA ILE A 118 8.87 20.87 -6.63
C ILE A 118 8.55 19.73 -7.61
N ILE A 119 8.22 18.54 -7.09
CA ILE A 119 7.88 17.36 -7.93
C ILE A 119 6.61 17.60 -8.75
N THR A 120 5.59 18.21 -8.15
CA THR A 120 4.27 18.36 -8.76
C THR A 120 4.05 19.70 -9.45
N GLY A 121 4.97 20.63 -9.28
CA GLY A 121 4.81 22.02 -9.73
C GLY A 121 3.77 22.81 -8.92
N ALA A 122 3.38 22.31 -7.74
CA ALA A 122 2.47 23.00 -6.82
C ALA A 122 3.21 24.08 -6.03
N ARG A 123 2.44 24.95 -5.37
CA ARG A 123 2.96 25.87 -4.36
C ARG A 123 2.43 25.48 -2.98
N VAL A 124 3.34 25.43 -1.98
CA VAL A 124 2.94 25.18 -0.58
C VAL A 124 2.28 26.43 -0.04
N ILE A 125 1.10 26.26 0.55
CA ILE A 125 0.34 27.35 1.19
C ILE A 125 0.53 27.25 2.69
N ASN A 126 1.02 28.33 3.30
CA ASN A 126 1.23 28.42 4.75
C ASN A 126 0.80 29.79 5.27
N GLU A 127 -0.33 29.81 6.04
CA GLU A 127 -0.84 31.04 6.66
C GLU A 127 0.14 31.65 7.67
N GLU A 128 0.99 30.84 8.33
CA GLU A 128 2.00 31.34 9.28
C GLU A 128 3.12 32.15 8.57
N LEU A 129 3.32 31.90 7.27
CA LEU A 129 4.29 32.64 6.45
C LEU A 129 3.68 33.84 5.73
N GLY A 130 2.37 34.06 5.89
CA GLY A 130 1.67 35.22 5.32
C GLY A 130 0.85 34.89 4.06
N ASP A 131 0.75 33.63 3.65
CA ASP A 131 -0.17 33.24 2.58
C ASP A 131 -1.62 33.35 3.11
N ASP A 132 -2.56 33.76 2.24
CA ASP A 132 -3.97 33.83 2.57
C ASP A 132 -4.74 32.77 1.78
N LEU A 133 -5.32 31.81 2.49
CA LEU A 133 -6.12 30.73 1.90
C LEU A 133 -7.36 31.24 1.16
N ASP A 134 -7.87 32.43 1.48
CA ASP A 134 -9.01 33.03 0.76
C ASP A 134 -8.62 33.63 -0.63
N LEU A 135 -7.31 33.76 -0.90
CA LEU A 135 -6.76 34.33 -2.15
C LEU A 135 -6.11 33.32 -3.08
N ILE A 136 -6.24 32.01 -2.78
CA ILE A 136 -5.65 30.96 -3.63
C ILE A 136 -6.45 30.79 -4.92
N ASP A 137 -5.71 30.58 -6.00
CA ASP A 137 -6.23 30.32 -7.34
C ASP A 137 -5.56 29.09 -7.99
N GLU A 138 -5.79 28.88 -9.27
CA GLU A 138 -5.22 27.77 -10.03
C GLU A 138 -3.71 27.77 -10.12
N SER A 139 -3.04 28.91 -9.89
CA SER A 139 -1.57 29.01 -9.94
C SER A 139 -0.86 28.31 -8.77
N PHE A 140 -1.60 27.99 -7.71
CA PHE A 140 -1.09 27.23 -6.57
C PHE A 140 -1.17 25.71 -6.78
N LEU A 141 -1.93 25.27 -7.80
CA LEU A 141 -2.16 23.87 -8.07
C LEU A 141 -1.01 23.24 -8.88
N GLY A 142 -0.51 22.12 -8.38
CA GLY A 142 0.35 21.25 -9.16
C GLY A 142 -0.43 20.25 -9.98
N ILE A 143 0.29 19.48 -10.79
CA ILE A 143 -0.28 18.45 -11.67
C ILE A 143 0.50 17.14 -11.46
N ALA A 144 -0.21 16.04 -11.53
CA ALA A 144 0.40 14.71 -11.59
C ALA A 144 -0.31 13.85 -12.64
N ASN A 145 0.35 12.81 -13.14
CA ASN A 145 -0.28 11.87 -14.07
C ASN A 145 -1.28 10.98 -13.35
N LYS A 146 -0.90 10.54 -12.16
CA LYS A 146 -1.73 9.66 -11.34
C LYS A 146 -1.39 9.81 -9.88
N ALA A 147 -2.40 9.69 -9.02
CA ALA A 147 -2.22 9.55 -7.58
C ALA A 147 -3.00 8.34 -7.08
N VAL A 148 -2.33 7.44 -6.37
CA VAL A 148 -2.93 6.25 -5.77
C VAL A 148 -2.65 6.28 -4.27
N THR A 149 -3.72 6.29 -3.48
CA THR A 149 -3.65 6.27 -2.01
C THR A 149 -4.26 4.98 -1.50
N ASP A 150 -3.49 4.19 -0.78
CA ASP A 150 -3.94 3.03 -0.02
C ASP A 150 -4.12 3.38 1.48
N ASP A 151 -4.37 2.40 2.33
CA ASP A 151 -4.59 2.63 3.76
C ASP A 151 -3.36 3.25 4.48
N ASN A 152 -2.16 3.12 3.93
CA ASN A 152 -0.92 3.52 4.60
C ASN A 152 -0.05 4.47 3.78
N ASN A 153 -0.13 4.42 2.46
CA ASN A 153 0.79 5.11 1.56
C ASN A 153 0.06 5.85 0.45
N THR A 154 0.71 6.88 -0.05
CA THR A 154 0.32 7.55 -1.29
C THR A 154 1.47 7.50 -2.29
N VAL A 155 1.15 7.16 -3.52
CA VAL A 155 2.07 7.17 -4.67
C VAL A 155 1.57 8.21 -5.67
N ILE A 156 2.44 9.14 -6.02
CA ILE A 156 2.18 10.16 -7.04
C ILE A 156 3.17 9.92 -8.18
N THR A 157 2.67 9.82 -9.41
CA THR A 157 3.50 9.70 -10.62
C THR A 157 3.47 11.00 -11.41
N VAL A 158 4.62 11.40 -11.96
CA VAL A 158 4.81 12.61 -12.77
C VAL A 158 5.49 12.25 -14.10
N GLU A 159 5.34 13.10 -15.13
CA GLU A 159 5.86 12.76 -16.47
C GLU A 159 7.37 12.80 -16.59
N THR A 160 8.03 13.74 -15.92
CA THR A 160 9.47 13.96 -16.10
C THR A 160 10.09 14.65 -14.89
N GLN A 161 11.30 14.24 -14.53
CA GLN A 161 12.12 15.00 -13.58
C GLN A 161 12.53 16.32 -14.19
N THR A 162 12.12 17.42 -13.56
CA THR A 162 12.54 18.77 -13.95
C THR A 162 13.99 19.03 -13.52
N ASP A 163 14.63 20.03 -14.12
CA ASP A 163 15.99 20.42 -13.69
C ASP A 163 15.99 20.91 -12.24
N GLU A 164 14.89 21.48 -11.76
CA GLU A 164 14.70 21.88 -10.37
C GLU A 164 14.78 20.69 -9.40
N ILE A 165 14.22 19.54 -9.76
CA ILE A 165 14.35 18.30 -8.98
C ILE A 165 15.81 17.86 -8.90
N LYS A 166 16.55 17.90 -10.00
CA LYS A 166 17.97 17.54 -10.04
C LYS A 166 18.82 18.45 -9.15
N GLU A 167 18.57 19.76 -9.21
CA GLU A 167 19.23 20.73 -8.34
C GLU A 167 18.90 20.50 -6.86
N ARG A 168 17.64 20.19 -6.55
CA ARG A 168 17.23 19.86 -5.18
C ARG A 168 17.91 18.59 -4.66
N ILE A 169 17.98 17.53 -5.47
CA ILE A 169 18.69 16.28 -5.12
C ILE A 169 20.16 16.60 -4.82
N LYS A 170 20.84 17.37 -5.67
CA LYS A 170 22.22 17.77 -5.47
C LYS A 170 22.41 18.55 -4.17
N SER A 171 21.53 19.49 -3.88
CA SER A 171 21.55 20.26 -2.62
C SER A 171 21.43 19.33 -1.39
N ILE A 172 20.56 18.34 -1.43
CA ILE A 172 20.38 17.36 -0.34
C ILE A 172 21.62 16.45 -0.23
N GLU A 173 22.21 16.03 -1.34
CA GLU A 173 23.45 15.24 -1.34
C GLU A 173 24.62 15.99 -0.72
N ASP A 174 24.72 17.29 -0.96
CA ASP A 174 25.75 18.11 -0.33
C ASP A 174 25.49 18.25 1.18
N GLN A 175 24.23 18.41 1.62
CA GLN A 175 23.88 18.40 3.04
C GLN A 175 24.20 17.05 3.72
N ILE A 176 23.98 15.93 3.03
CA ILE A 176 24.31 14.58 3.55
C ILE A 176 25.83 14.46 3.82
N LYS A 177 26.70 15.05 3.00
CA LYS A 177 28.14 14.99 3.17
C LYS A 177 28.62 15.73 4.43
N ASP A 178 27.93 16.82 4.77
CA ASP A 178 28.31 17.70 5.89
C ASP A 178 27.62 17.32 7.21
N GLU A 179 26.53 16.54 7.15
CA GLU A 179 25.74 16.17 8.34
C GLU A 179 26.42 15.06 9.15
N LYS A 180 26.53 15.27 10.47
CA LYS A 180 27.14 14.32 11.41
C LYS A 180 26.13 13.65 12.34
N ASN A 181 24.92 14.18 12.44
CA ASN A 181 23.89 13.62 13.29
C ASN A 181 23.20 12.42 12.58
N PRO A 182 23.28 11.20 13.12
CA PRO A 182 22.70 10.01 12.48
C PRO A 182 21.19 10.11 12.20
N TYR A 183 20.44 10.82 13.04
CA TYR A 183 19.02 11.02 12.86
C TYR A 183 18.73 11.98 11.71
N ALA A 184 19.43 13.11 11.65
CA ALA A 184 19.30 14.08 10.56
C ALA A 184 19.76 13.47 9.22
N LEU A 185 20.86 12.73 9.22
CA LEU A 185 21.38 12.02 8.05
C LEU A 185 20.34 11.05 7.49
N LYS A 186 19.70 10.22 8.34
CA LYS A 186 18.64 9.32 7.94
C LYS A 186 17.46 10.05 7.28
N LYS A 187 17.12 11.24 7.78
CA LYS A 187 16.04 12.08 7.21
C LYS A 187 16.40 12.64 5.85
N LEU A 188 17.62 13.13 5.69
CA LEU A 188 18.13 13.60 4.40
C LEU A 188 18.19 12.46 3.37
N GLU A 189 18.63 11.28 3.77
CA GLU A 189 18.60 10.09 2.90
C GLU A 189 17.18 9.69 2.48
N GLN A 190 16.20 9.77 3.39
CA GLN A 190 14.80 9.55 3.06
C GLN A 190 14.28 10.55 2.04
N ARG A 191 14.59 11.85 2.20
CA ARG A 191 14.20 12.90 1.24
C ARG A 191 14.86 12.70 -0.11
N ARG A 192 16.17 12.37 -0.13
CA ARG A 192 16.88 12.06 -1.38
C ARG A 192 16.23 10.88 -2.10
N ALA A 193 15.93 9.79 -1.38
CA ALA A 193 15.27 8.62 -1.93
C ALA A 193 13.86 8.94 -2.48
N MET A 194 13.12 9.84 -1.82
CA MET A 194 11.82 10.32 -2.29
C MET A 194 11.94 11.09 -3.61
N LEU A 195 12.88 12.04 -3.72
CA LEU A 195 13.07 12.88 -4.90
C LEU A 195 13.68 12.12 -6.10
N SER A 196 14.58 11.17 -5.84
CA SER A 196 15.20 10.32 -6.86
C SER A 196 14.42 9.04 -7.14
N GLY A 197 13.27 8.88 -6.51
CA GLY A 197 12.46 7.67 -6.60
C GLY A 197 11.85 7.48 -7.98
N SER A 198 11.81 6.23 -8.41
CA SER A 198 11.04 5.80 -9.56
C SER A 198 9.97 4.82 -9.10
N VAL A 199 8.81 4.86 -9.74
CA VAL A 199 7.69 3.97 -9.48
C VAL A 199 7.64 2.89 -10.55
N GLY A 200 7.80 1.63 -10.15
CA GLY A 200 7.57 0.51 -11.04
C GLY A 200 6.07 0.28 -11.21
N ILE A 201 5.61 0.30 -12.46
CA ILE A 201 4.23 -0.01 -12.84
C ILE A 201 4.22 -1.34 -13.58
N ILE A 202 3.59 -2.35 -13.00
CA ILE A 202 3.41 -3.64 -13.65
C ILE A 202 2.17 -3.54 -14.54
N LYS A 203 2.39 -3.50 -15.85
CA LYS A 203 1.33 -3.52 -16.87
C LYS A 203 0.97 -4.98 -17.15
N VAL A 204 -0.23 -5.39 -16.74
CA VAL A 204 -0.69 -6.78 -16.88
C VAL A 204 -1.46 -6.93 -18.19
N GLY A 205 -0.99 -7.80 -19.08
CA GLY A 205 -1.65 -8.12 -20.35
C GLY A 205 -2.10 -9.58 -20.42
N ALA A 206 -3.19 -9.83 -21.13
CA ALA A 206 -3.73 -11.16 -21.39
C ALA A 206 -4.62 -11.17 -22.65
N ASP A 207 -4.89 -12.37 -23.20
CA ASP A 207 -5.66 -12.55 -24.42
C ASP A 207 -7.16 -12.41 -24.22
N SER A 208 -7.64 -12.54 -22.99
CA SER A 208 -9.05 -12.42 -22.63
C SER A 208 -9.28 -11.67 -21.33
N LYS A 209 -10.49 -11.08 -21.17
CA LYS A 209 -10.86 -10.37 -19.94
C LYS A 209 -10.86 -11.28 -18.68
N VAL A 210 -11.20 -12.56 -18.85
CA VAL A 210 -11.23 -13.52 -17.74
C VAL A 210 -9.81 -13.85 -17.30
N GLU A 211 -8.93 -14.13 -18.24
CA GLU A 211 -7.51 -14.35 -17.99
C GLU A 211 -6.83 -13.11 -17.41
N LEU A 212 -7.15 -11.92 -17.95
CA LEU A 212 -6.63 -10.66 -17.42
C LEU A 212 -6.97 -10.48 -15.94
N LYS A 213 -8.20 -10.77 -15.57
CA LYS A 213 -8.65 -10.66 -14.17
C LYS A 213 -7.86 -11.64 -13.28
N GLU A 214 -7.79 -12.91 -13.67
CA GLU A 214 -7.05 -13.94 -12.90
C GLU A 214 -5.58 -13.57 -12.77
N LYS A 215 -4.96 -13.10 -13.86
CA LYS A 215 -3.55 -12.71 -13.87
C LYS A 215 -3.28 -11.46 -13.01
N LYS A 216 -4.22 -10.50 -12.99
CA LYS A 216 -4.14 -9.34 -12.09
C LYS A 216 -4.20 -9.77 -10.63
N ASP A 217 -5.12 -10.66 -10.26
CA ASP A 217 -5.26 -11.16 -8.90
C ASP A 217 -3.96 -11.84 -8.45
N ARG A 218 -3.34 -12.69 -9.30
CA ARG A 218 -2.03 -13.31 -9.02
C ARG A 218 -0.87 -12.31 -8.89
N VAL A 219 -0.84 -11.29 -9.72
CA VAL A 219 0.20 -10.23 -9.65
C VAL A 219 0.04 -9.42 -8.36
N GLU A 220 -1.19 -9.12 -7.97
CA GLU A 220 -1.49 -8.41 -6.72
C GLU A 220 -1.04 -9.22 -5.49
N ASP A 221 -1.37 -10.51 -5.45
CA ASP A 221 -0.91 -11.43 -4.41
C ASP A 221 0.61 -11.49 -4.33
N ALA A 222 1.29 -11.57 -5.47
CA ALA A 222 2.75 -11.57 -5.53
C ALA A 222 3.37 -10.26 -4.99
N ILE A 223 2.78 -9.10 -5.31
CA ILE A 223 3.22 -7.80 -4.79
C ILE A 223 3.07 -7.76 -3.26
N HIS A 224 1.92 -8.20 -2.74
CA HIS A 224 1.67 -8.24 -1.30
C HIS A 224 2.61 -9.23 -0.58
N ALA A 225 2.86 -10.40 -1.16
CA ALA A 225 3.80 -11.38 -0.63
C ALA A 225 5.23 -10.83 -0.56
N VAL A 226 5.71 -10.16 -1.62
CA VAL A 226 7.04 -9.53 -1.63
C VAL A 226 7.14 -8.41 -0.58
N LYS A 227 6.14 -7.52 -0.49
CA LYS A 227 6.08 -6.47 0.53
C LYS A 227 6.12 -7.05 1.95
N ALA A 228 5.38 -8.14 2.19
CA ALA A 228 5.36 -8.83 3.48
C ALA A 228 6.73 -9.46 3.81
N ALA A 229 7.38 -10.09 2.82
CA ALA A 229 8.69 -10.69 2.95
C ALA A 229 9.77 -9.65 3.27
N LEU A 230 9.72 -8.46 2.65
CA LEU A 230 10.63 -7.35 2.94
C LEU A 230 10.47 -6.82 4.37
N LYS A 231 9.26 -6.90 4.95
CA LYS A 231 9.00 -6.42 6.32
C LYS A 231 9.52 -7.36 7.41
N GLN A 232 9.33 -8.67 7.27
CA GLN A 232 9.62 -9.65 8.34
C GLN A 232 10.46 -10.86 7.88
N GLY A 233 10.92 -10.87 6.63
CA GLY A 233 11.68 -11.99 6.10
C GLY A 233 10.81 -13.13 5.60
N ILE A 234 11.47 -14.25 5.31
CA ILE A 234 10.89 -15.46 4.72
C ILE A 234 11.11 -16.69 5.59
N VAL A 235 10.28 -17.68 5.41
CA VAL A 235 10.37 -19.02 6.02
C VAL A 235 10.18 -20.08 4.94
N SER A 236 10.43 -21.35 5.31
CA SER A 236 10.09 -22.50 4.45
C SER A 236 8.61 -22.51 4.12
N GLY A 237 8.28 -22.57 2.83
CA GLY A 237 6.92 -22.56 2.33
C GLY A 237 6.19 -23.88 2.46
N ALA A 238 5.11 -24.01 1.68
CA ALA A 238 4.27 -25.22 1.63
C ALA A 238 3.72 -25.67 3.01
N GLY A 239 3.56 -24.76 3.97
CA GLY A 239 3.10 -25.08 5.32
C GLY A 239 4.14 -25.74 6.23
N ILE A 240 5.37 -25.96 5.77
CA ILE A 240 6.43 -26.61 6.57
C ILE A 240 6.87 -25.75 7.76
N ALA A 241 6.89 -24.42 7.64
CA ALA A 241 7.21 -23.55 8.76
C ALA A 241 6.24 -23.76 9.94
N LEU A 242 4.95 -23.91 9.69
CA LEU A 242 3.95 -24.24 10.70
C LEU A 242 4.09 -25.66 11.22
N HIS A 243 4.39 -26.61 10.33
CA HIS A 243 4.64 -28.00 10.69
C HIS A 243 5.81 -28.13 11.67
N ASN A 244 6.93 -27.47 11.39
CA ASN A 244 8.11 -27.47 12.28
C ASN A 244 7.82 -26.71 13.58
N ALA A 245 7.03 -25.65 13.55
CA ALA A 245 6.61 -24.94 14.76
C ALA A 245 5.72 -25.80 15.66
N ALA A 246 4.97 -26.75 15.11
CA ALA A 246 4.18 -27.70 15.90
C ALA A 246 5.06 -28.53 16.85
N ASP A 247 6.24 -28.95 16.40
CA ASP A 247 7.13 -29.79 17.20
C ASP A 247 7.74 -29.06 18.42
N LEU A 248 7.63 -27.73 18.47
CA LEU A 248 7.99 -26.91 19.61
C LEU A 248 6.92 -26.86 20.71
N LEU A 249 5.69 -27.31 20.40
CA LEU A 249 4.60 -27.36 21.38
C LEU A 249 4.81 -28.54 22.34
N ASN A 250 4.62 -28.27 23.62
CA ASN A 250 4.87 -29.28 24.66
C ASN A 250 3.73 -30.28 24.86
N ASN A 251 2.59 -30.13 24.19
CA ASN A 251 1.38 -30.96 24.29
C ASN A 251 0.90 -31.20 25.74
N LYS A 252 1.10 -30.22 26.62
CA LYS A 252 0.76 -30.34 28.05
C LYS A 252 -0.70 -30.04 28.35
N SER A 253 -1.40 -29.40 27.43
CA SER A 253 -2.82 -29.05 27.57
C SER A 253 -3.63 -29.51 26.38
N VAL A 254 -4.94 -29.63 26.58
CA VAL A 254 -5.89 -29.97 25.47
C VAL A 254 -5.81 -28.94 24.35
N GLY A 255 -5.69 -27.65 24.70
CA GLY A 255 -5.57 -26.57 23.71
C GLY A 255 -4.28 -26.68 22.88
N GLU A 256 -3.14 -27.00 23.51
CA GLU A 256 -1.89 -27.25 22.80
C GLU A 256 -1.97 -28.45 21.86
N SER A 257 -2.64 -29.52 22.28
CA SER A 257 -2.83 -30.72 21.45
C SER A 257 -3.72 -30.42 20.23
N ILE A 258 -4.76 -29.64 20.40
CA ILE A 258 -5.63 -29.19 19.29
C ILE A 258 -4.82 -28.32 18.31
N LEU A 259 -4.06 -27.36 18.83
CA LEU A 259 -3.22 -26.49 18.01
C LEU A 259 -2.16 -27.28 17.26
N TYR A 260 -1.47 -28.22 17.92
CA TYR A 260 -0.47 -29.12 17.33
C TYR A 260 -0.97 -29.85 16.10
N GLU A 261 -2.17 -30.41 16.14
CA GLU A 261 -2.76 -31.08 14.98
C GLU A 261 -3.24 -30.08 13.92
N ALA A 262 -3.84 -28.96 14.35
CA ALA A 262 -4.38 -27.96 13.44
C ALA A 262 -3.31 -27.29 12.56
N ILE A 263 -2.18 -26.92 13.12
CA ILE A 263 -1.12 -26.21 12.37
C ILE A 263 -0.35 -27.11 11.39
N LYS A 264 -0.48 -28.44 11.50
CA LYS A 264 0.05 -29.40 10.54
C LYS A 264 -0.86 -29.58 9.31
N SER A 265 -2.12 -29.14 9.40
CA SER A 265 -3.12 -29.33 8.35
C SER A 265 -2.75 -28.68 7.00
N PRO A 266 -2.19 -27.47 6.92
CA PRO A 266 -1.85 -26.87 5.63
C PRO A 266 -0.90 -27.74 4.79
N TYR A 267 0.16 -28.25 5.38
CA TYR A 267 1.10 -29.14 4.68
C TYR A 267 0.44 -30.46 4.26
N LYS A 268 -0.32 -31.10 5.17
CA LYS A 268 -1.07 -32.33 4.87
C LYS A 268 -2.03 -32.12 3.69
N THR A 269 -2.79 -31.01 3.70
CA THR A 269 -3.74 -30.70 2.62
C THR A 269 -3.06 -30.47 1.28
N ILE A 270 -1.88 -29.83 1.24
CA ILE A 270 -1.11 -29.65 0.02
C ILE A 270 -0.70 -31.01 -0.57
N LEU A 271 -0.21 -31.94 0.25
CA LEU A 271 0.15 -33.29 -0.18
C LEU A 271 -1.07 -34.08 -0.65
N ASP A 272 -2.17 -34.04 0.08
CA ASP A 272 -3.43 -34.71 -0.27
C ASP A 272 -3.97 -34.24 -1.62
N ASN A 273 -3.93 -32.90 -1.87
CA ASN A 273 -4.33 -32.32 -3.16
C ASN A 273 -3.44 -32.75 -4.31
N ALA A 274 -2.17 -33.03 -4.03
CA ALA A 274 -1.22 -33.57 -5.03
C ALA A 274 -1.27 -35.10 -5.17
N GLY A 275 -2.12 -35.78 -4.39
CA GLY A 275 -2.19 -37.25 -4.37
C GLY A 275 -0.96 -37.93 -3.75
N ILE A 276 -0.19 -37.20 -2.95
CA ILE A 276 1.03 -37.68 -2.31
C ILE A 276 0.71 -38.06 -0.86
N LYS A 277 1.08 -39.27 -0.48
CA LYS A 277 0.89 -39.72 0.90
C LYS A 277 1.73 -38.86 1.86
N TYR A 278 1.10 -38.37 2.92
CA TYR A 278 1.79 -37.66 3.97
C TYR A 278 2.89 -38.53 4.62
N GLU A 279 4.11 -37.99 4.65
CA GLU A 279 5.23 -38.52 5.39
C GLU A 279 5.83 -37.38 6.23
N PRO A 280 6.15 -37.62 7.51
CA PRO A 280 6.85 -36.64 8.35
C PRO A 280 8.20 -36.27 7.75
N CYS A 281 8.52 -34.99 7.67
CA CYS A 281 9.84 -34.56 7.25
C CYS A 281 10.80 -34.63 8.45
N PRO A 282 11.90 -35.39 8.37
CA PRO A 282 12.80 -35.57 9.50
C PRO A 282 13.67 -34.35 9.80
N ASP A 283 13.90 -33.49 8.79
CA ASP A 283 14.80 -32.35 8.89
C ASP A 283 14.05 -31.03 8.83
N GLU A 284 14.47 -30.07 9.64
CA GLU A 284 13.91 -28.72 9.64
C GLU A 284 14.11 -28.02 8.28
N GLY A 285 13.06 -27.44 7.74
CA GLY A 285 13.08 -26.75 6.44
C GLY A 285 13.06 -27.65 5.22
N TYR A 286 13.00 -28.97 5.39
CA TYR A 286 12.77 -29.92 4.31
C TYR A 286 11.28 -30.22 4.16
N GLY A 287 10.86 -30.46 2.93
CA GLY A 287 9.49 -30.83 2.56
C GLY A 287 9.44 -31.45 1.20
N ILE A 288 8.27 -31.98 0.82
CA ILE A 288 8.08 -32.56 -0.49
C ILE A 288 7.74 -31.46 -1.47
N ASP A 289 8.54 -31.34 -2.51
CA ASP A 289 8.19 -30.56 -3.70
C ASP A 289 7.14 -31.36 -4.50
N VAL A 290 5.92 -30.87 -4.54
CA VAL A 290 4.77 -31.57 -5.15
C VAL A 290 4.91 -31.71 -6.67
N VAL A 291 5.73 -30.90 -7.31
CA VAL A 291 6.01 -30.96 -8.76
C VAL A 291 6.93 -32.13 -9.10
N THR A 292 7.95 -32.33 -8.27
CA THR A 292 8.96 -33.38 -8.51
C THR A 292 8.72 -34.66 -7.70
N GLY A 293 7.88 -34.60 -6.66
CA GLY A 293 7.62 -35.69 -5.71
C GLY A 293 8.80 -36.00 -4.78
N LYS A 294 9.82 -35.12 -4.72
CA LYS A 294 11.05 -35.35 -3.96
C LYS A 294 11.10 -34.51 -2.69
N SER A 295 11.70 -35.05 -1.63
CA SER A 295 12.04 -34.27 -0.45
C SER A 295 13.24 -33.37 -0.76
N VAL A 296 13.05 -32.05 -0.56
CA VAL A 296 14.03 -31.01 -0.87
C VAL A 296 14.12 -29.98 0.24
N ASN A 297 15.25 -29.28 0.33
CA ASN A 297 15.30 -28.08 1.17
C ASN A 297 14.49 -26.96 0.49
N LEU A 298 13.37 -26.58 1.09
CA LEU A 298 12.39 -25.70 0.46
C LEU A 298 12.95 -24.30 0.20
N VAL A 299 13.68 -23.72 1.14
CA VAL A 299 14.27 -22.37 0.99
C VAL A 299 15.28 -22.35 -0.15
N LYS A 300 16.16 -23.37 -0.26
CA LYS A 300 17.16 -23.46 -1.33
C LYS A 300 16.52 -23.67 -2.72
N ASN A 301 15.35 -24.27 -2.76
CA ASN A 301 14.61 -24.53 -4.00
C ASN A 301 13.57 -23.43 -4.31
N GLY A 302 13.57 -22.31 -3.55
CA GLY A 302 12.68 -21.19 -3.81
C GLY A 302 11.22 -21.41 -3.39
N ILE A 303 10.94 -22.46 -2.60
CA ILE A 303 9.61 -22.71 -2.02
C ILE A 303 9.57 -22.02 -0.65
N ILE A 304 9.12 -20.77 -0.66
CA ILE A 304 9.21 -19.87 0.48
C ILE A 304 7.88 -19.17 0.73
N ASP A 305 7.61 -18.85 2.00
CA ASP A 305 6.47 -18.03 2.41
C ASP A 305 6.93 -16.81 3.22
N PRO A 306 6.23 -15.65 3.13
CA PRO A 306 6.51 -14.51 3.99
C PRO A 306 6.13 -14.82 5.45
N VAL A 307 7.03 -14.52 6.39
CA VAL A 307 6.79 -14.70 7.84
C VAL A 307 5.52 -13.96 8.29
N LEU A 308 5.35 -12.73 7.83
CA LEU A 308 4.20 -11.89 8.18
C LEU A 308 2.87 -12.58 7.81
N VAL A 309 2.79 -13.15 6.61
CA VAL A 309 1.57 -13.84 6.13
C VAL A 309 1.29 -15.06 6.99
N THR A 310 2.29 -15.92 7.21
CA THR A 310 2.15 -17.15 8.00
C THR A 310 1.70 -16.86 9.44
N LYS A 311 2.31 -15.87 10.09
CA LYS A 311 1.94 -15.44 11.45
C LYS A 311 0.52 -14.88 11.51
N THR A 312 0.17 -13.99 10.59
CA THR A 312 -1.15 -13.37 10.56
C THR A 312 -2.24 -14.39 10.29
N ALA A 313 -2.00 -15.32 9.37
CA ALA A 313 -2.93 -16.41 9.06
C ALA A 313 -3.22 -17.25 10.31
N LEU A 314 -2.18 -17.66 11.04
CA LEU A 314 -2.36 -18.44 12.28
C LEU A 314 -3.09 -17.63 13.36
N THR A 315 -2.71 -16.37 13.57
CA THR A 315 -3.33 -15.52 14.58
C THR A 315 -4.81 -15.30 14.30
N ASN A 316 -5.16 -15.00 13.05
CA ASN A 316 -6.53 -14.77 12.63
C ASN A 316 -7.36 -16.06 12.71
N ALA A 317 -6.81 -17.19 12.29
CA ALA A 317 -7.47 -18.49 12.39
C ALA A 317 -7.81 -18.85 13.85
N CYS A 318 -6.86 -18.68 14.77
CA CYS A 318 -7.08 -18.88 16.20
C CYS A 318 -8.14 -17.92 16.76
N SER A 319 -8.11 -16.64 16.38
CA SER A 319 -9.09 -15.64 16.82
C SER A 319 -10.50 -16.00 16.38
N VAL A 320 -10.67 -16.35 15.11
CA VAL A 320 -11.99 -16.74 14.56
C VAL A 320 -12.48 -18.04 15.22
N ALA A 321 -11.64 -19.06 15.32
CA ALA A 321 -11.98 -20.33 15.96
C ALA A 321 -12.44 -20.11 17.42
N THR A 322 -11.71 -19.32 18.19
CA THR A 322 -12.05 -19.00 19.59
C THR A 322 -13.37 -18.25 19.67
N THR A 323 -13.62 -17.32 18.77
CA THR A 323 -14.88 -16.56 18.72
C THR A 323 -16.06 -17.48 18.43
N ILE A 324 -15.94 -18.40 17.46
CA ILE A 324 -16.98 -19.38 17.13
C ILE A 324 -17.23 -20.32 18.31
N MET A 325 -16.16 -20.81 18.95
CA MET A 325 -16.26 -21.72 20.10
C MET A 325 -16.89 -21.07 21.34
N SER A 326 -16.79 -19.75 21.48
CA SER A 326 -17.42 -19.02 22.60
C SER A 326 -18.88 -18.66 22.35
N ALA A 327 -19.41 -18.88 21.14
CA ALA A 327 -20.81 -18.61 20.83
C ALA A 327 -21.72 -19.72 21.29
N ASN A 328 -22.87 -19.36 21.90
CA ASN A 328 -23.90 -20.34 22.32
C ASN A 328 -24.75 -20.83 21.15
N CYS A 329 -24.91 -20.04 20.11
CA CYS A 329 -25.59 -20.46 18.88
C CYS A 329 -25.06 -19.66 17.66
N VAL A 330 -25.24 -20.22 16.48
CA VAL A 330 -24.96 -19.59 15.20
C VAL A 330 -26.25 -19.49 14.41
N ILE A 331 -26.63 -18.29 13.99
CA ILE A 331 -27.80 -18.01 13.16
C ILE A 331 -27.34 -17.69 11.76
N SER A 332 -27.77 -18.44 10.77
CA SER A 332 -27.49 -18.18 9.37
C SER A 332 -28.78 -18.10 8.55
N ASN A 333 -28.80 -17.23 7.54
CA ASN A 333 -29.90 -17.22 6.58
C ASN A 333 -29.68 -18.36 5.58
N VAL A 334 -30.73 -19.19 5.41
CA VAL A 334 -30.77 -20.15 4.32
C VAL A 334 -31.05 -19.38 3.04
N ARG A 335 -30.11 -19.42 2.07
CA ARG A 335 -30.38 -18.90 0.73
C ARG A 335 -31.36 -19.85 0.05
N GLU A 336 -32.56 -19.38 -0.28
CA GLU A 336 -33.42 -20.06 -1.22
C GLU A 336 -32.71 -20.13 -2.58
N GLN A 337 -32.64 -21.32 -3.17
CA GLN A 337 -32.02 -21.59 -4.47
C GLN A 337 -32.87 -21.04 -5.61
#